data_86f1b5b0adbce5b19f3bacdf2c8b1540
#
_entry.id   86f1b5b0adbce5b19f3bacdf2c8b1540
#
_cell.length_a   1.000
_cell.length_b   1.000
_cell.length_c   1.000
_cell.angle_alpha   90.00
_cell.angle_beta   90.00
_cell.angle_gamma   90.00
#
_symmetry.space_group_name_H-M   'P 1'
#
loop_
_entity.id
_entity.type
_entity.pdbx_description
1 polymer ?
#
loop_
_entity_poly.entity_id
_entity_poly.type
_entity_poly.pdbx_seq_one_letter_code
_entity_poly.pdbx_strand_id
1 'polypeptide(L)'
;MYRICRLVCIIPITVSLLLFSCAYFNTFYNAERYYEEADRIRLEKSGKAIPLKAMDNYGKTIQKCRVVLSEFPESKLVNDAILLMAKAQFYRSEYDDAIGNLKIIYSKGSAKQIAEAQYWSAVCKWKKGKTQAALDELKDIIKSSDDSVIKAQCHLSLADISDELGRAEDFLFHLEEGAKQLKIGQKEESFTISSLTLHLIMRATR
;
A
#
# COMPACT_ATOMS: atom_id res chain seq x y z
N MET A 1 -11.73 40.72 36.10
CA MET A 1 -11.01 39.50 36.46
C MET A 1 -11.48 38.25 35.69
N TYR A 2 -12.74 38.00 35.46
CA TYR A 2 -13.26 36.81 34.78
C TYR A 2 -12.80 36.62 33.30
N ARG A 3 -12.54 37.68 32.57
CA ARG A 3 -12.09 37.59 31.17
C ARG A 3 -10.64 37.11 30.99
N ILE A 4 -9.79 37.48 31.94
CA ILE A 4 -8.36 37.08 31.92
C ILE A 4 -8.20 35.61 32.29
N CYS A 5 -8.99 35.11 33.23
CA CYS A 5 -8.95 33.72 33.66
C CYS A 5 -9.42 32.75 32.53
N ARG A 6 -10.39 33.14 31.68
CA ARG A 6 -10.81 32.36 30.50
C ARG A 6 -9.73 32.29 29.43
N LEU A 7 -9.01 33.37 29.17
CA LEU A 7 -7.91 33.40 28.21
C LEU A 7 -6.73 32.50 28.64
N VAL A 8 -6.39 32.54 29.94
CA VAL A 8 -5.29 31.73 30.50
C VAL A 8 -5.57 30.22 30.43
N CYS A 9 -6.83 29.80 30.48
CA CYS A 9 -7.20 28.38 30.33
C CYS A 9 -7.32 27.92 28.86
N ILE A 10 -7.66 28.81 27.93
CA ILE A 10 -7.84 28.46 26.51
C ILE A 10 -6.48 28.27 25.80
N ILE A 11 -5.47 29.09 26.14
CA ILE A 11 -4.15 29.03 25.50
C ILE A 11 -3.47 27.65 25.68
N PRO A 12 -3.38 27.04 26.89
CA PRO A 12 -2.73 25.75 27.03
C PRO A 12 -3.51 24.61 26.34
N ILE A 13 -4.85 24.71 26.24
CA ILE A 13 -5.67 23.72 25.55
C ILE A 13 -5.43 23.79 24.03
N THR A 14 -5.35 24.98 23.43
CA THR A 14 -5.07 25.14 22.01
C THR A 14 -3.65 24.73 21.64
N VAL A 15 -2.66 25.04 22.49
CA VAL A 15 -1.28 24.61 22.31
C VAL A 15 -1.15 23.09 22.41
N SER A 16 -1.85 22.45 23.38
CA SER A 16 -1.89 21.02 23.52
C SER A 16 -2.46 20.33 22.27
N LEU A 17 -3.57 20.82 21.72
CA LEU A 17 -4.18 20.30 20.48
C LEU A 17 -3.25 20.40 19.27
N LEU A 18 -2.47 21.49 19.15
CA LEU A 18 -1.50 21.67 18.07
C LEU A 18 -0.31 20.70 18.20
N LEU A 19 0.17 20.43 19.40
CA LEU A 19 1.25 19.48 19.66
C LEU A 19 0.84 18.03 19.37
N PHE A 20 -0.39 17.64 19.67
CA PHE A 20 -0.93 16.32 19.31
C PHE A 20 -1.03 16.14 17.79
N SER A 21 -1.44 17.16 17.04
CA SER A 21 -1.48 17.14 15.59
C SER A 21 -0.10 16.92 14.97
N CYS A 22 0.94 17.60 15.46
CA CYS A 22 2.32 17.45 14.99
C CYS A 22 2.89 16.04 15.27
N ALA A 23 2.66 15.50 16.46
CA ALA A 23 3.15 14.18 16.85
C ALA A 23 2.57 13.06 15.96
N TYR A 24 1.29 13.15 15.64
CA TYR A 24 0.58 12.23 14.80
C TYR A 24 1.10 12.23 13.35
N PHE A 25 1.19 13.40 12.71
CA PHE A 25 1.76 13.52 11.36
C PHE A 25 3.20 13.00 11.31
N ASN A 26 4.00 13.30 12.32
CA ASN A 26 5.37 12.83 12.40
C ASN A 26 5.44 11.29 12.51
N THR A 27 4.54 10.64 13.24
CA THR A 27 4.52 9.18 13.39
C THR A 27 4.19 8.48 12.07
N PHE A 28 3.14 8.92 11.37
CA PHE A 28 2.75 8.36 10.08
C PHE A 28 3.79 8.67 8.99
N TYR A 29 4.28 9.90 8.90
CA TYR A 29 5.36 10.29 8.00
C TYR A 29 6.62 9.43 8.18
N ASN A 30 6.99 9.12 9.44
CA ASN A 30 8.10 8.21 9.68
C ASN A 30 7.80 6.78 9.22
N ALA A 31 6.54 6.31 9.31
CA ALA A 31 6.15 5.01 8.77
C ALA A 31 6.33 4.96 7.24
N GLU A 32 5.85 6.00 6.53
CA GLU A 32 6.02 6.13 5.08
C GLU A 32 7.50 6.14 4.69
N ARG A 33 8.32 6.96 5.37
CA ARG A 33 9.76 7.05 5.09
C ARG A 33 10.48 5.70 5.29
N TYR A 34 10.14 4.92 6.32
CA TYR A 34 10.71 3.59 6.49
C TYR A 34 10.27 2.64 5.37
N TYR A 35 9.01 2.73 4.96
CA TYR A 35 8.49 1.91 3.86
C TYR A 35 9.20 2.26 2.54
N GLU A 36 9.30 3.54 2.18
CA GLU A 36 9.97 4.00 0.96
C GLU A 36 11.44 3.57 0.91
N GLU A 37 12.15 3.70 2.02
CA GLU A 37 13.55 3.25 2.11
C GLU A 37 13.65 1.72 1.97
N ALA A 38 12.71 0.95 2.56
CA ALA A 38 12.66 -0.49 2.39
C ALA A 38 12.40 -0.87 0.93
N ASP A 39 11.45 -0.20 0.29
CA ASP A 39 11.06 -0.44 -1.10
C ASP A 39 12.19 -0.10 -2.06
N ARG A 40 12.90 1.02 -1.84
CA ARG A 40 14.10 1.39 -2.60
C ARG A 40 15.18 0.30 -2.51
N ILE A 41 15.51 -0.16 -1.31
CA ILE A 41 16.52 -1.22 -1.10
C ILE A 41 16.10 -2.53 -1.77
N ARG A 42 14.82 -2.89 -1.69
CA ARG A 42 14.25 -4.08 -2.34
C ARG A 42 14.36 -4.00 -3.86
N LEU A 43 14.02 -2.85 -4.45
CA LEU A 43 14.07 -2.64 -5.90
C LEU A 43 15.52 -2.64 -6.44
N GLU A 44 16.47 -2.07 -5.72
CA GLU A 44 17.90 -2.12 -6.08
C GLU A 44 18.44 -3.56 -6.13
N LYS A 45 17.82 -4.50 -5.42
CA LYS A 45 18.18 -5.91 -5.38
C LYS A 45 17.15 -6.81 -6.07
N SER A 46 16.38 -6.26 -7.01
CA SER A 46 15.33 -6.99 -7.73
C SER A 46 15.84 -8.31 -8.30
N GLY A 47 15.00 -9.35 -8.17
CA GLY A 47 15.34 -10.72 -8.59
C GLY A 47 16.15 -11.53 -7.56
N LYS A 48 16.44 -10.98 -6.38
CA LYS A 48 17.09 -11.65 -5.25
C LYS A 48 16.16 -11.65 -4.02
N ALA A 49 16.55 -12.42 -3.00
CA ALA A 49 15.87 -12.35 -1.70
C ALA A 49 15.88 -10.92 -1.15
N ILE A 50 14.79 -10.53 -0.49
CA ILE A 50 14.66 -9.19 0.11
C ILE A 50 15.79 -9.00 1.15
N PRO A 51 16.62 -7.94 1.04
CA PRO A 51 17.71 -7.70 1.98
C PRO A 51 17.22 -7.50 3.42
N LEU A 52 18.01 -7.97 4.40
CA LEU A 52 17.67 -7.83 5.82
C LEU A 52 17.37 -6.38 6.21
N LYS A 53 18.14 -5.41 5.70
CA LYS A 53 17.90 -3.99 5.96
C LYS A 53 16.52 -3.53 5.49
N ALA A 54 16.03 -4.02 4.34
CA ALA A 54 14.66 -3.75 3.88
C ALA A 54 13.63 -4.40 4.80
N MET A 55 13.86 -5.67 5.21
CA MET A 55 13.01 -6.38 6.16
C MET A 55 12.89 -5.64 7.50
N ASP A 56 14.00 -5.10 8.03
CA ASP A 56 14.02 -4.29 9.25
C ASP A 56 13.20 -3.00 9.10
N ASN A 57 13.36 -2.31 7.97
CA ASN A 57 12.62 -1.09 7.70
C ASN A 57 11.11 -1.35 7.52
N TYR A 58 10.70 -2.44 6.85
CA TYR A 58 9.29 -2.88 6.85
C TYR A 58 8.78 -3.17 8.27
N GLY A 59 9.60 -3.78 9.13
CA GLY A 59 9.27 -3.98 10.55
C GLY A 59 9.04 -2.67 11.31
N LYS A 60 9.89 -1.64 11.08
CA LYS A 60 9.71 -0.30 11.66
C LYS A 60 8.44 0.38 11.12
N THR A 61 8.14 0.22 9.84
CA THR A 61 6.86 0.68 9.25
C THR A 61 5.68 0.12 10.01
N ILE A 62 5.63 -1.21 10.20
CA ILE A 62 4.56 -1.89 10.94
C ILE A 62 4.43 -1.33 12.36
N GLN A 63 5.55 -1.17 13.08
CA GLN A 63 5.54 -0.61 14.43
C GLN A 63 4.97 0.82 14.47
N LYS A 64 5.38 1.69 13.55
CA LYS A 64 4.88 3.07 13.49
C LYS A 64 3.40 3.13 13.11
N CYS A 65 2.95 2.30 12.18
CA CYS A 65 1.52 2.20 11.86
C CYS A 65 0.71 1.71 13.07
N ARG A 66 1.18 0.73 13.83
CA ARG A 66 0.51 0.29 15.08
C ARG A 66 0.37 1.43 16.08
N VAL A 67 1.38 2.28 16.23
CA VAL A 67 1.28 3.48 17.10
C VAL A 67 0.19 4.43 16.59
N VAL A 68 0.10 4.65 15.27
CA VAL A 68 -1.01 5.46 14.70
C VAL A 68 -2.37 4.87 15.07
N LEU A 69 -2.54 3.57 14.94
CA LEU A 69 -3.81 2.89 15.22
C LEU A 69 -4.18 2.89 16.72
N SER A 70 -3.20 2.79 17.61
CA SER A 70 -3.44 2.73 19.06
C SER A 70 -3.62 4.11 19.70
N GLU A 71 -2.82 5.09 19.28
CA GLU A 71 -2.81 6.42 19.91
C GLU A 71 -3.73 7.43 19.21
N PHE A 72 -4.06 7.17 17.92
CA PHE A 72 -4.85 8.10 17.12
C PHE A 72 -6.00 7.41 16.34
N PRO A 73 -6.87 6.62 17.01
CA PRO A 73 -7.86 5.77 16.34
C PRO A 73 -8.92 6.55 15.52
N GLU A 74 -9.15 7.81 15.86
CA GLU A 74 -10.13 8.70 15.19
C GLU A 74 -9.49 9.50 14.03
N SER A 75 -8.25 9.24 13.73
CA SER A 75 -7.56 10.00 12.70
C SER A 75 -7.98 9.60 11.29
N LYS A 76 -7.94 10.58 10.37
CA LYS A 76 -8.18 10.37 8.95
C LYS A 76 -7.15 9.45 8.28
N LEU A 77 -5.93 9.33 8.86
CA LEU A 77 -4.86 8.49 8.32
C LEU A 77 -4.91 7.01 8.81
N VAL A 78 -5.90 6.64 9.62
CA VAL A 78 -6.03 5.27 10.13
C VAL A 78 -6.11 4.26 8.98
N ASN A 79 -6.93 4.51 7.97
CA ASN A 79 -7.02 3.63 6.82
C ASN A 79 -5.73 3.56 6.01
N ASP A 80 -5.05 4.70 5.82
CA ASP A 80 -3.77 4.75 5.12
C ASP A 80 -2.66 4.02 5.91
N ALA A 81 -2.67 4.14 7.24
CA ALA A 81 -1.78 3.40 8.12
C ALA A 81 -2.03 1.88 8.06
N ILE A 82 -3.30 1.44 7.99
CA ILE A 82 -3.64 0.03 7.82
C ILE A 82 -3.13 -0.49 6.46
N LEU A 83 -3.36 0.25 5.38
CA LEU A 83 -2.88 -0.11 4.04
C LEU A 83 -1.35 -0.19 4.00
N LEU A 84 -0.66 0.82 4.53
CA LEU A 84 0.80 0.85 4.58
C LEU A 84 1.36 -0.32 5.41
N MET A 85 0.73 -0.61 6.56
CA MET A 85 1.08 -1.74 7.42
C MET A 85 0.92 -3.07 6.68
N ALA A 86 -0.20 -3.27 5.99
CA ALA A 86 -0.46 -4.50 5.25
C ALA A 86 0.53 -4.70 4.08
N LYS A 87 0.91 -3.64 3.38
CA LYS A 87 1.97 -3.68 2.35
C LYS A 87 3.32 -4.12 2.95
N ALA A 88 3.70 -3.54 4.08
CA ALA A 88 4.94 -3.92 4.77
C ALA A 88 4.89 -5.37 5.26
N GLN A 89 3.75 -5.84 5.78
CA GLN A 89 3.52 -7.23 6.17
C GLN A 89 3.63 -8.18 4.98
N PHE A 90 3.09 -7.81 3.80
CA PHE A 90 3.24 -8.60 2.58
C PHE A 90 4.72 -8.86 2.25
N TYR A 91 5.57 -7.82 2.24
CA TYR A 91 6.99 -7.98 1.93
C TYR A 91 7.77 -8.74 3.02
N ARG A 92 7.22 -8.85 4.22
CA ARG A 92 7.74 -9.69 5.31
C ARG A 92 7.17 -11.11 5.31
N SER A 93 6.34 -11.45 4.30
CA SER A 93 5.63 -12.73 4.21
C SER A 93 4.63 -12.99 5.35
N GLU A 94 4.20 -11.95 6.05
CA GLU A 94 3.18 -11.97 7.11
C GLU A 94 1.78 -11.87 6.48
N TYR A 95 1.45 -12.79 5.55
CA TYR A 95 0.28 -12.67 4.67
C TYR A 95 -1.06 -12.75 5.41
N ASP A 96 -1.17 -13.56 6.46
CA ASP A 96 -2.41 -13.69 7.24
C ASP A 96 -2.73 -12.42 8.00
N ASP A 97 -1.71 -11.80 8.61
CA ASP A 97 -1.84 -10.52 9.30
C ASP A 97 -2.23 -9.41 8.33
N ALA A 98 -1.59 -9.38 7.14
CA ALA A 98 -1.94 -8.42 6.09
C ALA A 98 -3.41 -8.56 5.68
N ILE A 99 -3.89 -9.76 5.36
CA ILE A 99 -5.30 -10.02 4.99
C ILE A 99 -6.25 -9.62 6.13
N GLY A 100 -5.89 -9.91 7.38
CA GLY A 100 -6.68 -9.54 8.56
C GLY A 100 -6.86 -8.03 8.68
N ASN A 101 -5.78 -7.27 8.52
CA ASN A 101 -5.80 -5.82 8.56
C ASN A 101 -6.57 -5.21 7.37
N LEU A 102 -6.37 -5.71 6.15
CA LEU A 102 -7.05 -5.22 4.95
C LEU A 102 -8.59 -5.36 5.02
N LYS A 103 -9.11 -6.37 5.70
CA LYS A 103 -10.56 -6.54 5.91
C LYS A 103 -11.21 -5.36 6.64
N ILE A 104 -10.46 -4.65 7.49
CA ILE A 104 -10.98 -3.48 8.21
C ILE A 104 -11.34 -2.37 7.23
N ILE A 105 -10.57 -2.23 6.14
CA ILE A 105 -10.79 -1.21 5.10
C ILE A 105 -12.11 -1.42 4.36
N TYR A 106 -12.58 -2.66 4.19
CA TYR A 106 -13.79 -2.96 3.41
C TYR A 106 -15.05 -2.29 3.97
N SER A 107 -15.09 -1.99 5.26
CA SER A 107 -16.24 -1.36 5.90
C SER A 107 -16.10 0.16 6.10
N LYS A 108 -14.89 0.71 6.01
CA LYS A 108 -14.61 2.11 6.39
C LYS A 108 -13.78 2.89 5.37
N GLY A 109 -13.27 2.22 4.34
CA GLY A 109 -12.42 2.83 3.31
C GLY A 109 -13.21 3.60 2.26
N SER A 110 -12.54 4.54 1.60
CA SER A 110 -13.00 5.10 0.33
C SER A 110 -12.97 4.04 -0.77
N ALA A 111 -13.65 4.27 -1.90
CA ALA A 111 -13.63 3.33 -3.03
C ALA A 111 -12.21 2.98 -3.48
N LYS A 112 -11.30 3.97 -3.55
CA LYS A 112 -9.88 3.77 -3.88
C LYS A 112 -9.18 2.89 -2.83
N GLN A 113 -9.36 3.17 -1.54
CA GLN A 113 -8.75 2.40 -0.46
C GLN A 113 -9.29 0.95 -0.42
N ILE A 114 -10.57 0.75 -0.71
CA ILE A 114 -11.18 -0.60 -0.79
C ILE A 114 -10.57 -1.37 -1.96
N ALA A 115 -10.48 -0.77 -3.15
CA ALA A 115 -9.87 -1.42 -4.32
C ALA A 115 -8.40 -1.79 -4.06
N GLU A 116 -7.64 -0.90 -3.43
CA GLU A 116 -6.26 -1.17 -3.02
C GLU A 116 -6.15 -2.31 -1.99
N ALA A 117 -7.03 -2.32 -0.99
CA ALA A 117 -7.10 -3.39 0.00
C ALA A 117 -7.47 -4.74 -0.62
N GLN A 118 -8.40 -4.77 -1.57
CA GLN A 118 -8.76 -5.96 -2.32
C GLN A 118 -7.57 -6.48 -3.14
N TYR A 119 -6.87 -5.59 -3.84
CA TYR A 119 -5.67 -5.94 -4.60
C TYR A 119 -4.62 -6.61 -3.71
N TRP A 120 -4.22 -5.98 -2.60
CA TRP A 120 -3.22 -6.54 -1.70
C TRP A 120 -3.69 -7.86 -1.05
N SER A 121 -4.98 -8.00 -0.77
CA SER A 121 -5.54 -9.26 -0.28
C SER A 121 -5.41 -10.39 -1.31
N ALA A 122 -5.72 -10.11 -2.58
CA ALA A 122 -5.59 -11.07 -3.67
C ALA A 122 -4.12 -11.50 -3.85
N VAL A 123 -3.18 -10.55 -3.84
CA VAL A 123 -1.74 -10.85 -3.96
C VAL A 123 -1.23 -11.67 -2.77
N CYS A 124 -1.69 -11.39 -1.54
CA CYS A 124 -1.40 -12.22 -0.37
C CYS A 124 -1.92 -13.65 -0.55
N LYS A 125 -3.14 -13.83 -1.07
CA LYS A 125 -3.72 -15.16 -1.33
C LYS A 125 -2.89 -15.94 -2.36
N TRP A 126 -2.44 -15.26 -3.42
CA TRP A 126 -1.55 -15.87 -4.41
C TRP A 126 -0.27 -16.40 -3.74
N LYS A 127 0.42 -15.56 -2.96
CA LYS A 127 1.66 -15.96 -2.26
C LYS A 127 1.45 -17.07 -1.21
N LYS A 128 0.20 -17.28 -0.78
CA LYS A 128 -0.22 -18.43 0.06
C LYS A 128 -0.62 -19.67 -0.76
N GLY A 129 -0.41 -19.71 -2.07
CA GLY A 129 -0.74 -20.81 -2.95
C GLY A 129 -2.23 -20.89 -3.34
N LYS A 130 -3.07 -19.89 -3.00
CA LYS A 130 -4.46 -19.80 -3.41
C LYS A 130 -4.59 -19.13 -4.78
N THR A 131 -3.87 -19.63 -5.78
CA THR A 131 -3.68 -19.00 -7.07
C THR A 131 -4.99 -18.74 -7.80
N GLN A 132 -5.91 -19.72 -7.84
CA GLN A 132 -7.18 -19.53 -8.56
C GLN A 132 -8.03 -18.42 -7.93
N ALA A 133 -8.16 -18.38 -6.60
CA ALA A 133 -8.89 -17.32 -5.91
C ALA A 133 -8.28 -15.94 -6.18
N ALA A 134 -6.95 -15.85 -6.23
CA ALA A 134 -6.27 -14.59 -6.56
C ALA A 134 -6.53 -14.15 -8.00
N LEU A 135 -6.50 -15.09 -8.98
CA LEU A 135 -6.81 -14.80 -10.39
C LEU A 135 -8.23 -14.23 -10.54
N ASP A 136 -9.21 -14.85 -9.88
CA ASP A 136 -10.61 -14.43 -9.96
C ASP A 136 -10.79 -13.04 -9.32
N GLU A 137 -10.24 -12.83 -8.14
CA GLU A 137 -10.31 -11.52 -7.44
C GLU A 137 -9.61 -10.40 -8.22
N LEU A 138 -8.42 -10.62 -8.78
CA LEU A 138 -7.72 -9.60 -9.58
C LEU A 138 -8.52 -9.22 -10.84
N LYS A 139 -9.14 -10.19 -11.51
CA LYS A 139 -10.03 -9.94 -12.67
C LYS A 139 -11.27 -9.16 -12.27
N ASP A 140 -11.84 -9.43 -11.10
CA ASP A 140 -13.03 -8.73 -10.63
C ASP A 140 -12.70 -7.27 -10.21
N ILE A 141 -11.52 -7.02 -9.64
CA ILE A 141 -11.03 -5.67 -9.37
C ILE A 141 -10.86 -4.87 -10.67
N ILE A 142 -10.29 -5.46 -11.73
CA ILE A 142 -10.15 -4.81 -13.03
C ILE A 142 -11.50 -4.38 -13.59
N LYS A 143 -12.55 -5.17 -13.41
CA LYS A 143 -13.91 -4.87 -13.90
C LYS A 143 -14.61 -3.78 -13.07
N SER A 144 -14.41 -3.79 -11.76
CA SER A 144 -15.17 -2.97 -10.82
C SER A 144 -14.50 -1.65 -10.44
N SER A 145 -13.18 -1.56 -10.53
CA SER A 145 -12.43 -0.34 -10.17
C SER A 145 -12.38 0.65 -11.33
N ASP A 146 -12.51 1.94 -11.04
CA ASP A 146 -12.25 3.02 -12.00
C ASP A 146 -10.79 3.53 -11.93
N ASP A 147 -10.02 3.11 -10.91
CA ASP A 147 -8.63 3.54 -10.71
C ASP A 147 -7.69 2.80 -11.68
N SER A 148 -7.12 3.54 -12.63
CA SER A 148 -6.22 3.01 -13.65
C SER A 148 -4.91 2.47 -13.07
N VAL A 149 -4.43 3.02 -11.93
CA VAL A 149 -3.22 2.53 -11.26
C VAL A 149 -3.48 1.16 -10.63
N ILE A 150 -4.62 0.98 -9.97
CA ILE A 150 -5.02 -0.32 -9.41
C ILE A 150 -5.22 -1.35 -10.52
N LYS A 151 -5.87 -0.98 -11.64
CA LYS A 151 -6.00 -1.88 -12.81
C LYS A 151 -4.64 -2.30 -13.35
N ALA A 152 -3.69 -1.36 -13.47
CA ALA A 152 -2.34 -1.66 -13.90
C ALA A 152 -1.65 -2.65 -12.95
N GLN A 153 -1.76 -2.44 -11.64
CA GLN A 153 -1.21 -3.36 -10.63
C GLN A 153 -1.81 -4.77 -10.74
N CYS A 154 -3.14 -4.86 -10.94
CA CYS A 154 -3.82 -6.14 -11.14
C CYS A 154 -3.29 -6.85 -12.40
N HIS A 155 -3.17 -6.15 -13.52
CA HIS A 155 -2.63 -6.72 -14.75
C HIS A 155 -1.19 -7.19 -14.58
N LEU A 156 -0.33 -6.44 -13.88
CA LEU A 156 1.04 -6.87 -13.59
C LEU A 156 1.09 -8.14 -12.74
N SER A 157 0.23 -8.22 -11.71
CA SER A 157 0.16 -9.43 -10.87
C SER A 157 -0.39 -10.62 -11.66
N LEU A 158 -1.36 -10.41 -12.58
CA LEU A 158 -1.85 -11.45 -13.48
C LEU A 158 -0.77 -11.92 -14.46
N ALA A 159 0.07 -11.01 -14.97
CA ALA A 159 1.24 -11.38 -15.77
C ALA A 159 2.19 -12.27 -14.97
N ASP A 160 2.50 -11.90 -13.72
CA ASP A 160 3.38 -12.71 -12.86
C ASP A 160 2.85 -14.11 -12.60
N ILE A 161 1.56 -14.21 -12.33
CA ILE A 161 0.90 -15.50 -12.13
C ILE A 161 0.93 -16.31 -13.43
N SER A 162 0.71 -15.66 -14.58
CA SER A 162 0.75 -16.32 -15.90
C SER A 162 2.13 -16.86 -16.24
N ASP A 163 3.19 -16.11 -15.90
CA ASP A 163 4.59 -16.54 -16.06
C ASP A 163 4.87 -17.78 -15.17
N GLU A 164 4.50 -17.73 -13.90
CA GLU A 164 4.65 -18.88 -12.98
C GLU A 164 3.89 -20.14 -13.47
N LEU A 165 2.77 -19.95 -14.19
CA LEU A 165 1.98 -21.04 -14.77
C LEU A 165 2.44 -21.48 -16.19
N GLY A 166 3.47 -20.83 -16.76
CA GLY A 166 3.96 -21.10 -18.10
C GLY A 166 3.01 -20.67 -19.23
N ARG A 167 2.09 -19.71 -18.98
CA ARG A 167 1.10 -19.21 -19.94
C ARG A 167 1.62 -17.96 -20.66
N ALA A 168 2.48 -18.14 -21.65
CA ALA A 168 3.18 -17.04 -22.32
C ALA A 168 2.25 -16.02 -22.99
N GLU A 169 1.15 -16.45 -23.60
CA GLU A 169 0.18 -15.55 -24.25
C GLU A 169 -0.53 -14.66 -23.22
N ASP A 170 -1.00 -15.25 -22.12
CA ASP A 170 -1.64 -14.50 -21.00
C ASP A 170 -0.65 -13.52 -20.37
N PHE A 171 0.61 -13.93 -20.21
CA PHE A 171 1.67 -13.07 -19.70
C PHE A 171 1.85 -11.82 -20.56
N LEU A 172 2.03 -11.98 -21.88
CA LEU A 172 2.19 -10.85 -22.80
C LEU A 172 0.96 -9.95 -22.84
N PHE A 173 -0.24 -10.55 -22.90
CA PHE A 173 -1.50 -9.81 -22.86
C PHE A 173 -1.60 -8.92 -21.62
N HIS A 174 -1.32 -9.48 -20.44
CA HIS A 174 -1.43 -8.73 -19.19
C HIS A 174 -0.34 -7.67 -19.06
N LEU A 175 0.87 -7.87 -19.56
CA LEU A 175 1.89 -6.82 -19.61
C LEU A 175 1.45 -5.64 -20.48
N GLU A 176 0.87 -5.92 -21.65
CA GLU A 176 0.40 -4.89 -22.58
C GLU A 176 -0.75 -4.08 -21.97
N GLU A 177 -1.76 -4.75 -21.42
CA GLU A 177 -2.90 -4.09 -20.76
C GLU A 177 -2.47 -3.27 -19.54
N GLY A 178 -1.55 -3.79 -18.72
CA GLY A 178 -0.97 -3.05 -17.61
C GLY A 178 -0.26 -1.77 -18.07
N ALA A 179 0.51 -1.84 -19.15
CA ALA A 179 1.17 -0.67 -19.73
C ALA A 179 0.17 0.37 -20.28
N LYS A 180 -0.94 -0.07 -20.88
CA LYS A 180 -2.03 0.83 -21.33
C LYS A 180 -2.65 1.57 -20.13
N GLN A 181 -2.97 0.86 -19.06
CA GLN A 181 -3.56 1.47 -17.85
C GLN A 181 -2.60 2.47 -17.21
N LEU A 182 -1.29 2.19 -17.16
CA LEU A 182 -0.29 3.14 -16.63
C LEU A 182 -0.23 4.43 -17.45
N LYS A 183 -0.31 4.38 -18.79
CA LYS A 183 -0.37 5.58 -19.63
C LYS A 183 -1.60 6.43 -19.36
N ILE A 184 -2.73 5.83 -19.02
CA ILE A 184 -3.96 6.53 -18.61
C ILE A 184 -3.72 7.20 -17.26
N GLY A 185 -3.22 6.47 -16.27
CA GLY A 185 -2.90 6.98 -14.94
C GLY A 185 -1.86 8.12 -14.94
N GLN A 186 -0.89 8.09 -15.86
CA GLN A 186 0.10 9.17 -16.00
C GLN A 186 -0.50 10.54 -16.36
N LYS A 187 -1.64 10.56 -17.00
CA LYS A 187 -2.37 11.81 -17.28
C LYS A 187 -3.10 12.34 -16.04
N GLU A 188 -3.36 11.47 -15.07
CA GLU A 188 -4.16 11.79 -13.88
C GLU A 188 -3.32 12.08 -12.63
N GLU A 189 -2.18 11.37 -12.44
CA GLU A 189 -1.31 11.52 -11.25
C GLU A 189 0.18 11.34 -11.60
N SER A 190 0.98 12.38 -11.43
CA SER A 190 2.40 12.38 -11.86
C SER A 190 3.39 11.62 -10.94
N PHE A 191 3.01 11.10 -9.78
CA PHE A 191 3.96 10.67 -8.74
C PHE A 191 4.07 9.17 -8.46
N THR A 192 3.02 8.37 -8.60
CA THR A 192 3.02 6.95 -8.14
C THR A 192 3.55 5.96 -9.18
N ILE A 193 3.83 6.39 -10.38
CA ILE A 193 4.07 5.56 -11.57
C ILE A 193 5.52 5.10 -11.69
N SER A 194 6.45 5.76 -11.03
CA SER A 194 7.88 5.48 -11.14
C SER A 194 8.25 4.03 -10.73
N SER A 195 7.69 3.50 -9.64
CA SER A 195 7.99 2.13 -9.20
C SER A 195 7.34 1.06 -10.08
N LEU A 196 6.12 1.31 -10.57
CA LEU A 196 5.39 0.39 -11.46
C LEU A 196 6.01 0.35 -12.86
N THR A 197 6.42 1.52 -13.39
CA THR A 197 7.12 1.61 -14.67
C THR A 197 8.47 0.90 -14.62
N LEU A 198 9.20 1.05 -13.52
CA LEU A 198 10.47 0.34 -13.31
C LEU A 198 10.26 -1.17 -13.24
N HIS A 199 9.18 -1.62 -12.58
CA HIS A 199 8.81 -3.03 -12.51
C HIS A 199 8.47 -3.63 -13.88
N LEU A 200 7.71 -2.90 -14.73
CA LEU A 200 7.44 -3.27 -16.12
C LEU A 200 8.71 -3.37 -16.96
N ILE A 201 9.59 -2.36 -16.88
CA ILE A 201 10.85 -2.33 -17.65
C ILE A 201 11.73 -3.52 -17.26
N MET A 202 11.88 -3.81 -15.99
CA MET A 202 12.70 -4.92 -15.49
C MET A 202 12.16 -6.31 -15.91
N ARG A 203 10.87 -6.43 -16.26
CA ARG A 203 10.28 -7.69 -16.75
C ARG A 203 10.30 -7.84 -18.24
N ALA A 204 10.13 -6.75 -18.98
CA ALA A 204 10.25 -6.75 -20.45
C ALA A 204 11.69 -7.03 -20.95
N THR A 205 12.68 -6.96 -20.06
CA THR A 205 14.10 -7.21 -20.36
C THR A 205 14.60 -8.60 -19.94
N ARG A 206 13.74 -9.46 -19.43
CA ARG A 206 14.03 -10.88 -19.15
C ARG A 206 13.53 -11.77 -20.27
#